data_9770cf20269be17e09821c4e4a8c0131
#
_entry.id   9770cf20269be17e09821c4e4a8c0131
#
_cell.length_a   1.000
_cell.length_b   1.000
_cell.length_c   1.000
_cell.angle_alpha   90.00
_cell.angle_beta   90.00
_cell.angle_gamma   90.00
#
_symmetry.space_group_name_H-M   'P 1'
#
loop_
_entity.id
_entity.type
_entity.pdbx_description
1 polymer ?
#
loop_
_entity_poly.entity_id
_entity_poly.type
_entity_poly.pdbx_seq_one_letter_code
_entity_poly.pdbx_strand_id
1 'polypeptide(L)'
;MNSAKYGLAVLALLLAAFGLRLGVGYDIGCKFGTTVNNSTLGELARELGYKSLVGSFHGHAHNRLCQLSFLANYVKGMGLEDLEGCERFFSKSNALAPSTRYTSIFHRQQKIVEFMKHMDSFETYHNLSEFSLVPFTPNLYSWSYR
;
A
#
# COMPACT_ATOMS: atom_id res chain seq x y z
N MET A 1 8.36 -20.02 13.00
CA MET A 1 8.10 -19.95 11.54
C MET A 1 8.57 -18.60 11.03
N ASN A 2 9.37 -18.57 9.97
CA ASN A 2 10.00 -17.33 9.51
C ASN A 2 9.01 -16.52 8.65
N SER A 3 8.21 -15.67 9.27
CA SER A 3 7.15 -14.86 8.61
C SER A 3 7.71 -13.92 7.51
N ALA A 4 9.00 -13.60 7.58
CA ALA A 4 9.67 -12.76 6.58
C ALA A 4 9.71 -13.38 5.17
N LYS A 5 9.63 -14.70 5.02
CA LYS A 5 9.66 -15.37 3.72
C LYS A 5 8.52 -14.93 2.79
N TYR A 6 7.33 -14.78 3.35
CA TYR A 6 6.16 -14.37 2.56
C TYR A 6 6.30 -12.92 2.09
N GLY A 7 6.73 -12.02 2.97
CA GLY A 7 7.00 -10.62 2.60
C GLY A 7 8.06 -10.49 1.52
N LEU A 8 9.14 -11.26 1.61
CA LEU A 8 10.21 -11.27 0.59
C LEU A 8 9.71 -11.83 -0.75
N ALA A 9 8.89 -12.90 -0.74
CA ALA A 9 8.33 -13.46 -1.96
C ALA A 9 7.38 -12.47 -2.65
N VAL A 10 6.50 -11.81 -1.89
CA VAL A 10 5.63 -10.75 -2.42
C VAL A 10 6.46 -9.60 -2.98
N LEU A 11 7.50 -9.15 -2.25
CA LEU A 11 8.37 -8.08 -2.73
C LEU A 11 9.07 -8.45 -4.03
N ALA A 12 9.56 -9.69 -4.17
CA ALA A 12 10.18 -10.15 -5.42
C ALA A 12 9.23 -10.04 -6.62
N LEU A 13 7.96 -10.43 -6.44
CA LEU A 13 6.92 -10.28 -7.47
C LEU A 13 6.63 -8.82 -7.80
N LEU A 14 6.54 -7.96 -6.77
CA LEU A 14 6.30 -6.52 -6.96
C LEU A 14 7.47 -5.84 -7.69
N LEU A 15 8.71 -6.16 -7.34
CA LEU A 15 9.89 -5.63 -8.04
C LEU A 15 9.93 -6.09 -9.50
N ALA A 16 9.56 -7.34 -9.77
CA ALA A 16 9.49 -7.85 -11.14
C ALA A 16 8.36 -7.20 -11.96
N ALA A 17 7.21 -6.90 -11.34
CA ALA A 17 6.05 -6.35 -12.02
C ALA A 17 6.14 -4.83 -12.24
N PHE A 18 6.65 -4.07 -11.28
CA PHE A 18 6.62 -2.60 -11.28
C PHE A 18 7.99 -1.96 -11.53
N GLY A 19 9.08 -2.68 -11.32
CA GLY A 19 10.43 -2.20 -11.65
C GLY A 19 10.92 -1.07 -10.74
N LEU A 20 11.34 0.04 -11.37
CA LEU A 20 12.07 1.14 -10.71
C LEU A 20 11.25 1.97 -9.74
N ARG A 21 11.91 2.42 -8.65
CA ARG A 21 11.41 3.42 -7.68
C ARG A 21 10.14 3.00 -6.95
N LEU A 22 10.03 1.72 -6.62
CA LEU A 22 8.90 1.18 -5.88
C LEU A 22 8.96 1.55 -4.40
N GLY A 23 7.91 2.21 -3.89
CA GLY A 23 7.67 2.40 -2.47
C GLY A 23 6.63 1.39 -1.98
N VAL A 24 6.92 0.64 -0.94
CA VAL A 24 6.01 -0.36 -0.36
C VAL A 24 5.75 -0.07 1.09
N GLY A 25 4.47 0.18 1.43
CA GLY A 25 4.00 0.33 2.80
C GLY A 25 3.82 -1.02 3.48
N TYR A 26 4.35 -1.14 4.70
CA TYR A 26 4.17 -2.30 5.55
C TYR A 26 4.23 -1.87 7.01
N ASP A 27 3.38 -2.44 7.89
CA ASP A 27 3.26 -2.03 9.30
C ASP A 27 4.61 -1.97 10.02
N ILE A 28 5.48 -2.92 9.72
CA ILE A 28 6.85 -2.99 10.24
C ILE A 28 7.89 -2.67 9.16
N GLY A 29 7.56 -1.77 8.23
CA GLY A 29 8.42 -1.42 7.09
C GLY A 29 9.84 -1.04 7.49
N CYS A 30 10.02 -0.37 8.63
CA CYS A 30 11.33 -0.03 9.16
C CYS A 30 12.23 -1.26 9.43
N LYS A 31 11.67 -2.33 10.01
CA LYS A 31 12.37 -3.60 10.23
C LYS A 31 12.44 -4.45 8.97
N PHE A 32 11.39 -4.41 8.17
CA PHE A 32 11.35 -5.15 6.92
C PHE A 32 12.39 -4.65 5.91
N GLY A 33 12.65 -3.35 5.84
CA GLY A 33 13.73 -2.80 5.04
C GLY A 33 15.10 -3.38 5.40
N THR A 34 15.39 -3.56 6.69
CA THR A 34 16.61 -4.25 7.14
C THR A 34 16.63 -5.72 6.70
N THR A 35 15.49 -6.40 6.79
CA THR A 35 15.37 -7.80 6.34
C THR A 35 15.62 -7.92 4.83
N VAL A 36 15.08 -7.01 4.03
CA VAL A 36 15.30 -6.96 2.57
C VAL A 36 16.78 -6.76 2.27
N ASN A 37 17.43 -5.77 2.90
CA ASN A 37 18.83 -5.47 2.70
C ASN A 37 19.77 -6.65 3.01
N ASN A 38 19.40 -7.49 3.98
CA ASN A 38 20.16 -8.66 4.39
C ASN A 38 19.74 -9.94 3.63
N SER A 39 18.82 -9.85 2.69
CA SER A 39 18.34 -10.97 1.87
C SER A 39 19.04 -11.01 0.50
N THR A 40 18.77 -12.06 -0.26
CA THR A 40 19.20 -12.18 -1.66
C THR A 40 18.59 -11.11 -2.58
N LEU A 41 17.52 -10.45 -2.15
CA LEU A 41 16.89 -9.36 -2.89
C LEU A 41 17.53 -7.99 -2.62
N GLY A 42 18.42 -7.87 -1.64
CA GLY A 42 18.95 -6.60 -1.16
C GLY A 42 19.69 -5.79 -2.23
N GLU A 43 20.48 -6.45 -3.07
CA GLU A 43 21.20 -5.80 -4.16
C GLU A 43 20.23 -5.27 -5.23
N LEU A 44 19.35 -6.14 -5.72
CA LEU A 44 18.32 -5.78 -6.70
C LEU A 44 17.40 -4.66 -6.19
N ALA A 45 16.96 -4.72 -4.93
CA ALA A 45 16.12 -3.71 -4.32
C ALA A 45 16.81 -2.33 -4.29
N ARG A 46 18.12 -2.29 -4.01
CA ARG A 46 18.91 -1.04 -4.04
C ARG A 46 19.07 -0.50 -5.45
N GLU A 47 19.40 -1.36 -6.41
CA GLU A 47 19.53 -0.96 -7.82
C GLU A 47 18.24 -0.39 -8.39
N LEU A 48 17.10 -1.01 -8.07
CA LEU A 48 15.78 -0.55 -8.48
C LEU A 48 15.27 0.66 -7.68
N GLY A 49 15.98 1.13 -6.66
CA GLY A 49 15.58 2.26 -5.83
C GLY A 49 14.35 1.99 -4.96
N TYR A 50 14.20 0.74 -4.50
CA TYR A 50 13.14 0.33 -3.58
C TYR A 50 13.19 1.10 -2.26
N LYS A 51 12.03 1.48 -1.76
CA LYS A 51 11.86 2.10 -0.45
C LYS A 51 10.86 1.31 0.38
N SER A 52 11.29 0.89 1.56
CA SER A 52 10.40 0.31 2.57
C SER A 52 9.84 1.42 3.43
N LEU A 53 8.52 1.48 3.56
CA LEU A 53 7.79 2.55 4.22
C LEU A 53 6.84 1.99 5.27
N VAL A 54 6.38 2.86 6.16
CA VAL A 54 5.33 2.57 7.14
C VAL A 54 4.10 3.38 6.76
N GLY A 55 2.92 2.76 6.79
CA GLY A 55 1.66 3.43 6.55
C GLY A 55 1.34 4.47 7.63
N SER A 56 0.58 5.50 7.27
CA SER A 56 0.31 6.64 8.16
C SER A 56 -0.40 6.24 9.44
N PHE A 57 -1.35 5.33 9.37
CA PHE A 57 -2.09 4.83 10.55
C PHE A 57 -1.16 4.09 11.52
N HIS A 58 -0.35 3.17 11.00
CA HIS A 58 0.60 2.39 11.80
C HIS A 58 1.78 3.23 12.31
N GLY A 59 2.07 4.34 11.64
CA GLY A 59 3.13 5.26 12.01
C GLY A 59 3.05 5.77 13.44
N HIS A 60 1.85 5.94 13.98
CA HIS A 60 1.65 6.41 15.35
C HIS A 60 2.19 5.43 16.42
N ALA A 61 2.28 4.15 16.12
CA ALA A 61 2.86 3.14 16.99
C ALA A 61 4.40 3.12 16.99
N HIS A 62 5.03 3.87 16.09
CA HIS A 62 6.48 3.95 15.95
C HIS A 62 7.05 5.16 16.69
N ASN A 63 8.30 5.05 17.15
CA ASN A 63 9.00 6.18 17.74
C ASN A 63 9.25 7.32 16.72
N ARG A 64 9.50 8.53 17.21
CA ARG A 64 9.61 9.72 16.36
C ARG A 64 10.69 9.62 15.28
N LEU A 65 11.83 9.02 15.59
CA LEU A 65 12.92 8.85 14.61
C LEU A 65 12.49 7.92 13.47
N CYS A 66 11.81 6.82 13.81
CA CYS A 66 11.26 5.91 12.82
C CYS A 66 10.20 6.59 11.95
N GLN A 67 9.30 7.40 12.54
CA GLN A 67 8.31 8.17 11.79
C GLN A 67 8.97 9.07 10.75
N LEU A 68 9.97 9.84 11.15
CA LEU A 68 10.68 10.75 10.24
C LEU A 68 11.41 10.03 9.09
N SER A 69 11.85 8.79 9.32
CA SER A 69 12.64 8.04 8.35
C SER A 69 11.81 7.18 7.42
N PHE A 70 10.60 6.75 7.83
CA PHE A 70 9.85 5.71 7.11
C PHE A 70 8.40 6.07 6.77
N LEU A 71 7.80 7.12 7.34
CA LEU A 71 6.48 7.58 6.90
C LEU A 71 6.56 8.22 5.51
N ALA A 72 5.63 7.86 4.63
CA ALA A 72 5.58 8.35 3.26
C ALA A 72 5.64 9.88 3.19
N ASN A 73 4.92 10.57 4.07
CA ASN A 73 4.84 12.04 4.12
C ASN A 73 6.20 12.74 4.37
N TYR A 74 7.16 12.04 4.98
CA TYR A 74 8.50 12.57 5.25
C TYR A 74 9.56 12.04 4.28
N VAL A 75 9.22 11.04 3.46
CA VAL A 75 10.17 10.43 2.53
C VAL A 75 10.06 11.09 1.16
N LYS A 76 11.14 11.74 0.74
CA LYS A 76 11.20 12.44 -0.56
C LYS A 76 10.80 11.53 -1.73
N GLY A 77 9.86 12.00 -2.55
CA GLY A 77 9.41 11.32 -3.76
C GLY A 77 8.16 10.44 -3.57
N MET A 78 7.59 10.39 -2.34
CA MET A 78 6.36 9.62 -2.06
C MET A 78 5.08 10.47 -2.15
N GLY A 79 5.20 11.80 -2.21
CA GLY A 79 4.04 12.69 -2.28
C GLY A 79 3.21 12.68 -0.99
N LEU A 80 1.89 12.72 -1.16
CA LEU A 80 0.91 12.72 -0.07
C LEU A 80 0.26 11.34 0.15
N GLU A 81 0.88 10.26 -0.36
CA GLU A 81 0.37 8.90 -0.20
C GLU A 81 0.41 8.47 1.26
N ASP A 82 -0.69 7.94 1.77
CA ASP A 82 -0.81 7.45 3.16
C ASP A 82 -0.48 5.95 3.31
N LEU A 83 -0.48 5.20 2.21
CA LEU A 83 -0.22 3.76 2.14
C LEU A 83 -1.24 2.89 2.89
N GLU A 84 -2.48 3.39 3.05
CA GLU A 84 -3.55 2.75 3.83
C GLU A 84 -4.67 2.16 2.95
N GLY A 85 -4.39 1.94 1.67
CA GLY A 85 -5.38 1.37 0.73
C GLY A 85 -5.91 0.01 1.20
N CYS A 86 -5.05 -0.87 1.71
CA CYS A 86 -5.47 -2.17 2.25
C CYS A 86 -6.36 -2.04 3.48
N GLU A 87 -6.02 -1.15 4.42
CA GLU A 87 -6.82 -0.91 5.63
C GLU A 87 -8.21 -0.37 5.28
N ARG A 88 -8.29 0.58 4.35
CA ARG A 88 -9.57 1.08 3.85
C ARG A 88 -10.41 -0.02 3.22
N PHE A 89 -9.81 -0.90 2.43
CA PHE A 89 -10.50 -2.04 1.84
C PHE A 89 -10.97 -3.03 2.91
N PHE A 90 -10.12 -3.39 3.87
CA PHE A 90 -10.48 -4.32 4.94
C PHE A 90 -11.57 -3.74 5.85
N SER A 91 -11.51 -2.46 6.16
CA SER A 91 -12.57 -1.78 6.90
C SER A 91 -13.94 -1.94 6.23
N LYS A 92 -14.01 -1.72 4.92
CA LYS A 92 -15.23 -1.88 4.14
C LYS A 92 -15.68 -3.35 4.04
N SER A 93 -14.75 -4.27 3.83
CA SER A 93 -15.06 -5.72 3.70
C SER A 93 -15.54 -6.36 5.00
N ASN A 94 -15.28 -5.74 6.16
CA ASN A 94 -15.83 -6.18 7.44
C ASN A 94 -17.36 -6.22 7.46
N ALA A 95 -18.03 -5.44 6.61
CA ALA A 95 -19.48 -5.49 6.44
C ALA A 95 -19.99 -6.86 5.94
N LEU A 96 -19.13 -7.68 5.32
CA LEU A 96 -19.48 -9.03 4.90
C LEU A 96 -19.56 -10.04 6.07
N ALA A 97 -18.87 -9.78 7.17
CA ALA A 97 -18.71 -10.73 8.26
C ALA A 97 -20.05 -11.26 8.81
N PRO A 98 -21.08 -10.42 9.12
CA PRO A 98 -22.37 -10.91 9.61
C PRO A 98 -23.07 -11.84 8.62
N SER A 99 -23.02 -11.52 7.32
CA SER A 99 -23.72 -12.26 6.27
C SER A 99 -23.01 -13.53 5.83
N THR A 100 -21.71 -13.66 6.13
CA THR A 100 -20.89 -14.81 5.69
C THR A 100 -20.49 -15.73 6.81
N ARG A 101 -20.74 -15.34 8.07
CA ARG A 101 -20.30 -16.08 9.28
C ARG A 101 -20.74 -17.53 9.31
N TYR A 102 -21.98 -17.79 8.91
CA TYR A 102 -22.62 -19.13 9.00
C TYR A 102 -22.89 -19.74 7.62
N THR A 103 -22.38 -19.17 6.55
CA THR A 103 -22.57 -19.71 5.20
C THR A 103 -21.57 -20.82 4.90
N SER A 104 -21.91 -21.69 3.94
CA SER A 104 -20.95 -22.66 3.41
C SER A 104 -19.73 -21.96 2.81
N ILE A 105 -18.63 -22.70 2.67
CA ILE A 105 -17.38 -22.18 2.05
C ILE A 105 -17.66 -21.64 0.65
N PHE A 106 -18.45 -22.35 -0.14
CA PHE A 106 -18.82 -21.94 -1.50
C PHE A 106 -19.55 -20.59 -1.53
N HIS A 107 -20.61 -20.44 -0.74
CA HIS A 107 -21.37 -19.19 -0.69
C HIS A 107 -20.56 -18.03 -0.09
N ARG A 108 -19.66 -18.31 0.85
CA ARG A 108 -18.74 -17.31 1.38
C ARG A 108 -17.80 -16.78 0.29
N GLN A 109 -17.19 -17.67 -0.48
CA GLN A 109 -16.31 -17.29 -1.59
C GLN A 109 -17.07 -16.49 -2.64
N GLN A 110 -18.27 -16.93 -3.01
CA GLN A 110 -19.12 -16.21 -3.95
C GLN A 110 -19.43 -14.78 -3.48
N LYS A 111 -19.87 -14.62 -2.24
CA LYS A 111 -20.15 -13.29 -1.65
C LYS A 111 -18.92 -12.39 -1.61
N ILE A 112 -17.76 -12.93 -1.28
CA ILE A 112 -16.51 -12.16 -1.29
C ILE A 112 -16.19 -11.68 -2.71
N VAL A 113 -16.30 -12.55 -3.71
CA VAL A 113 -16.04 -12.18 -5.12
C VAL A 113 -17.03 -11.13 -5.61
N GLU A 114 -18.32 -11.28 -5.29
CA GLU A 114 -19.37 -10.30 -5.64
C GLU A 114 -19.09 -8.94 -4.99
N PHE A 115 -18.72 -8.93 -3.73
CA PHE A 115 -18.35 -7.71 -3.01
C PHE A 115 -17.13 -7.03 -3.65
N MET A 116 -16.09 -7.80 -3.96
CA MET A 116 -14.89 -7.25 -4.60
C MET A 116 -15.21 -6.61 -5.95
N LYS A 117 -16.01 -7.27 -6.79
CA LYS A 117 -16.45 -6.72 -8.08
C LYS A 117 -17.26 -5.43 -7.91
N HIS A 118 -18.17 -5.41 -6.92
CA HIS A 118 -18.97 -4.23 -6.65
C HIS A 118 -18.09 -3.07 -6.16
N MET A 119 -17.17 -3.32 -5.23
CA MET A 119 -16.27 -2.30 -4.71
C MET A 119 -15.33 -1.75 -5.78
N ASP A 120 -14.77 -2.61 -6.62
CA ASP A 120 -13.90 -2.20 -7.72
C ASP A 120 -14.64 -1.25 -8.68
N SER A 121 -15.84 -1.63 -9.10
CA SER A 121 -16.70 -0.79 -9.94
C SER A 121 -17.08 0.53 -9.25
N PHE A 122 -17.53 0.47 -7.99
CA PHE A 122 -17.95 1.65 -7.23
C PHE A 122 -16.80 2.63 -7.03
N GLU A 123 -15.63 2.16 -6.59
CA GLU A 123 -14.47 3.03 -6.36
C GLU A 123 -13.93 3.62 -7.65
N THR A 124 -13.94 2.87 -8.74
CA THR A 124 -13.55 3.39 -10.06
C THR A 124 -14.43 4.57 -10.45
N TYR A 125 -15.76 4.44 -10.37
CA TYR A 125 -16.68 5.53 -10.71
C TYR A 125 -16.59 6.69 -9.73
N HIS A 126 -16.46 6.41 -8.44
CA HIS A 126 -16.31 7.45 -7.41
C HIS A 126 -15.05 8.28 -7.67
N ASN A 127 -13.90 7.64 -7.86
CA ASN A 127 -12.64 8.31 -8.11
C ASN A 127 -12.66 9.13 -9.41
N LEU A 128 -13.30 8.61 -10.47
CA LEU A 128 -13.44 9.34 -11.72
C LEU A 128 -14.37 10.57 -11.55
N SER A 129 -15.43 10.48 -10.77
CA SER A 129 -16.33 11.61 -10.50
C SER A 129 -15.64 12.70 -9.68
N GLU A 130 -14.87 12.34 -8.66
CA GLU A 130 -14.06 13.24 -7.86
C GLU A 130 -13.01 13.97 -8.72
N PHE A 131 -12.33 13.21 -9.60
CA PHE A 131 -11.31 13.78 -10.51
C PHE A 131 -11.92 14.79 -11.49
N SER A 132 -13.14 14.54 -11.95
CA SER A 132 -13.84 15.45 -12.88
C SER A 132 -14.34 16.74 -12.21
N LEU A 133 -14.50 16.76 -10.88
CA LEU A 133 -14.93 17.92 -10.10
C LEU A 133 -13.77 18.85 -9.69
N VAL A 134 -12.53 18.41 -9.81
CA VAL A 134 -11.37 19.27 -9.54
C VAL A 134 -11.14 20.19 -10.74
N PRO A 135 -11.35 21.52 -10.61
CA PRO A 135 -11.02 22.44 -11.71
C PRO A 135 -9.54 22.32 -12.04
N PHE A 136 -9.22 22.03 -13.29
CA PHE A 136 -7.85 22.08 -13.76
C PHE A 136 -7.34 23.52 -13.68
N THR A 137 -6.62 23.84 -12.61
CA THR A 137 -5.87 25.11 -12.50
C THR A 137 -4.46 24.87 -13.02
N PRO A 138 -4.09 25.42 -14.20
CA PRO A 138 -2.80 25.13 -14.84
C PRO A 138 -1.57 25.62 -14.06
N ASN A 139 -1.76 26.34 -12.96
CA ASN A 139 -0.70 27.10 -12.28
C ASN A 139 -0.18 26.48 -10.96
N LEU A 140 -0.55 25.25 -10.59
CA LEU A 140 -0.10 24.68 -9.30
C LEU A 140 1.12 23.74 -9.38
N TYR A 141 1.70 23.52 -10.55
CA TYR A 141 2.86 22.63 -10.69
C TYR A 141 4.03 23.27 -11.44
N SER A 142 4.40 24.48 -11.08
CA SER A 142 5.76 24.94 -11.36
C SER A 142 6.72 24.34 -10.33
N TRP A 143 7.07 23.08 -10.50
CA TRP A 143 8.19 22.48 -9.78
C TRP A 143 9.47 23.07 -10.36
N SER A 144 9.95 24.18 -9.79
CA SER A 144 11.30 24.65 -10.06
C SER A 144 12.27 23.66 -9.42
N TYR A 145 12.90 22.85 -10.27
CA TYR A 145 14.12 22.13 -9.88
C TYR A 145 15.21 23.18 -9.59
N ARG A 146 15.59 23.30 -8.32
CA ARG A 146 16.89 23.81 -7.90
C ARG A 146 17.60 22.75 -7.09
#